data_ebd75337d7b8f8f8bfdb4395598e6db7
#
_entry.id   ebd75337d7b8f8f8bfdb4395598e6db7
#
_cell.length_a   1.000
_cell.length_b   1.000
_cell.length_c   1.000
_cell.angle_alpha   90.00
_cell.angle_beta   90.00
_cell.angle_gamma   90.00
#
_symmetry.space_group_name_H-M   'P 1'
#
loop_
_entity.id
_entity.type
_entity.pdbx_description
1 polymer ?
#
loop_
_entity_poly.entity_id
_entity_poly.type
_entity_poly.pdbx_seq_one_letter_code
_entity_poly.pdbx_strand_id
1 'polypeptide(L)'
;MKSIASAIRGLTLAFCAVLLMMGSLFIAAAPASADTLTVKMGGAKGLVFEPAVVTAKPGDTIHFDVGQLPPHNVIFDAAKVPGGNAELAASLSHKALEGAKKSFEITIPADAPAGEYTYYCLPHRGAGMVGKVIVQG
;
A
#
# COMPACT_ATOMS: atom_id res chain seq x y z
N MET A 1 -11.31 -66.81 14.95
CA MET A 1 -10.26 -65.83 15.19
C MET A 1 -9.94 -65.06 13.93
N LYS A 2 -10.96 -64.47 13.33
CA LYS A 2 -10.80 -63.54 12.19
C LYS A 2 -11.43 -62.30 12.65
N SER A 3 -10.65 -61.24 12.90
CA SER A 3 -11.21 -59.87 12.84
C SER A 3 -10.38 -58.77 13.50
N ILE A 4 -9.48 -59.07 14.41
CA ILE A 4 -8.72 -58.02 15.09
C ILE A 4 -7.64 -57.40 14.17
N ALA A 5 -6.96 -58.24 13.37
CA ALA A 5 -5.93 -57.78 12.43
C ALA A 5 -6.49 -56.96 11.25
N SER A 6 -7.73 -57.24 10.83
CA SER A 6 -8.40 -56.49 9.75
C SER A 6 -8.90 -55.15 10.22
N ALA A 7 -9.37 -55.04 11.47
CA ALA A 7 -9.81 -53.77 12.06
C ALA A 7 -8.66 -52.79 12.29
N ILE A 8 -7.51 -53.28 12.71
CA ILE A 8 -6.30 -52.47 12.94
C ILE A 8 -5.75 -51.93 11.62
N ARG A 9 -5.77 -52.73 10.52
CA ARG A 9 -5.35 -52.28 9.19
C ARG A 9 -6.28 -51.19 8.61
N GLY A 10 -7.58 -51.30 8.84
CA GLY A 10 -8.55 -50.30 8.42
C GLY A 10 -8.41 -48.98 9.18
N LEU A 11 -8.14 -49.05 10.48
CA LEU A 11 -8.00 -47.87 11.33
C LEU A 11 -6.69 -47.10 11.03
N THR A 12 -5.59 -47.83 10.76
CA THR A 12 -4.32 -47.18 10.38
C THR A 12 -4.38 -46.49 9.01
N LEU A 13 -5.07 -47.09 8.03
CA LEU A 13 -5.25 -46.45 6.71
C LEU A 13 -6.16 -45.23 6.79
N ALA A 14 -7.22 -45.27 7.59
CA ALA A 14 -8.11 -44.12 7.80
C ALA A 14 -7.39 -42.96 8.52
N PHE A 15 -6.54 -43.27 9.50
CA PHE A 15 -5.76 -42.28 10.24
C PHE A 15 -4.69 -41.61 9.36
N CYS A 16 -4.01 -42.37 8.49
CA CYS A 16 -3.07 -41.80 7.51
C CYS A 16 -3.76 -40.94 6.47
N ALA A 17 -4.97 -41.29 6.00
CA ALA A 17 -5.72 -40.47 5.05
C ALA A 17 -6.18 -39.13 5.64
N VAL A 18 -6.59 -39.11 6.92
CA VAL A 18 -6.97 -37.88 7.63
C VAL A 18 -5.76 -36.97 7.87
N LEU A 19 -4.59 -37.54 8.21
CA LEU A 19 -3.34 -36.75 8.36
C LEU A 19 -2.86 -36.18 7.04
N LEU A 20 -3.03 -36.87 5.91
CA LEU A 20 -2.71 -36.36 4.58
C LEU A 20 -3.66 -35.24 4.12
N MET A 21 -4.93 -35.28 4.52
CA MET A 21 -5.89 -34.22 4.22
C MET A 21 -5.68 -32.95 5.07
N MET A 22 -5.20 -33.07 6.29
CA MET A 22 -4.89 -31.90 7.14
C MET A 22 -3.57 -31.18 6.76
N GLY A 23 -2.68 -31.86 6.04
CA GLY A 23 -1.41 -31.29 5.57
C GLY A 23 -1.50 -30.33 4.36
N SER A 24 -2.66 -30.28 3.68
CA SER A 24 -2.79 -29.53 2.41
C SER A 24 -3.33 -28.10 2.55
N LEU A 25 -3.52 -27.58 3.76
CA LEU A 25 -4.11 -26.24 4.00
C LEU A 25 -3.11 -25.14 4.33
N PHE A 26 -1.81 -25.43 4.30
CA PHE A 26 -0.80 -24.36 4.31
C PHE A 26 -0.48 -23.95 2.88
N ILE A 27 -1.43 -23.30 2.21
CA ILE A 27 -1.09 -22.43 1.09
C ILE A 27 -0.39 -21.24 1.74
N ALA A 28 0.94 -21.28 1.77
CA ALA A 28 1.72 -20.09 2.09
C ALA A 28 1.37 -19.05 1.04
N ALA A 29 0.55 -18.07 1.42
CA ALA A 29 0.38 -16.86 0.63
C ALA A 29 1.78 -16.28 0.47
N ALA A 30 2.31 -16.28 -0.76
CA ALA A 30 3.55 -15.58 -1.06
C ALA A 30 3.38 -14.13 -0.59
N PRO A 31 4.36 -13.55 0.10
CA PRO A 31 4.26 -12.15 0.49
C PRO A 31 4.03 -11.34 -0.78
N ALA A 32 2.96 -10.55 -0.80
CA ALA A 32 2.72 -9.63 -1.90
C ALA A 32 3.95 -8.73 -2.03
N SER A 33 4.60 -8.74 -3.19
CA SER A 33 5.74 -7.88 -3.44
C SER A 33 5.29 -6.43 -3.34
N ALA A 34 5.98 -5.64 -2.52
CA ALA A 34 5.76 -4.20 -2.43
C ALA A 34 6.34 -3.54 -3.69
N ASP A 35 5.53 -2.74 -4.36
CA ASP A 35 5.94 -2.00 -5.56
C ASP A 35 6.35 -0.56 -5.18
N THR A 36 7.22 0.05 -6.01
CA THR A 36 7.56 1.47 -5.90
C THR A 36 6.96 2.23 -7.07
N LEU A 37 6.14 3.22 -6.76
CA LEU A 37 5.47 4.09 -7.71
C LEU A 37 6.16 5.46 -7.69
N THR A 38 6.46 6.05 -8.84
CA THR A 38 7.11 7.36 -8.89
C THR A 38 6.12 8.46 -9.26
N VAL A 39 6.16 9.56 -8.50
CA VAL A 39 5.40 10.79 -8.76
C VAL A 39 6.37 11.98 -8.82
N LYS A 40 6.38 12.68 -9.94
CA LYS A 40 7.11 13.95 -10.07
C LYS A 40 6.31 15.09 -9.51
N MET A 41 6.98 15.98 -8.78
CA MET A 41 6.44 17.22 -8.24
C MET A 41 7.00 18.42 -9.00
N GLY A 42 6.17 19.10 -9.78
CA GLY A 42 6.59 20.16 -10.68
C GLY A 42 7.40 19.66 -11.88
N GLY A 43 6.96 19.93 -13.05
CA GLY A 43 7.58 19.47 -14.29
C GLY A 43 7.23 20.36 -15.46
N ALA A 44 7.29 19.81 -16.68
CA ALA A 44 6.96 20.53 -17.90
C ALA A 44 5.51 21.07 -17.94
N LYS A 45 4.62 20.45 -17.17
CA LYS A 45 3.21 20.86 -17.01
C LYS A 45 2.98 21.89 -15.90
N GLY A 46 4.04 22.36 -15.23
CA GLY A 46 3.97 23.35 -14.17
C GLY A 46 3.79 22.77 -12.77
N LEU A 47 3.01 23.45 -11.92
CA LEU A 47 2.77 23.10 -10.52
C LEU A 47 1.75 21.95 -10.39
N VAL A 48 2.14 20.75 -10.75
CA VAL A 48 1.31 19.54 -10.72
C VAL A 48 2.09 18.35 -10.16
N PHE A 49 1.38 17.35 -9.67
CA PHE A 49 1.90 16.01 -9.47
C PHE A 49 1.74 15.20 -10.77
N GLU A 50 2.74 14.45 -11.17
CA GLU A 50 2.73 13.70 -12.42
C GLU A 50 3.26 12.26 -12.21
N PRO A 51 2.36 11.25 -12.30
CA PRO A 51 0.93 11.34 -12.53
C PRO A 51 0.17 11.94 -11.34
N ALA A 52 -0.99 12.56 -11.61
CA ALA A 52 -1.84 13.15 -10.57
C ALA A 52 -2.59 12.09 -9.76
N VAL A 53 -2.77 10.90 -10.30
CA VAL A 53 -3.41 9.76 -9.64
C VAL A 53 -2.52 8.54 -9.78
N VAL A 54 -2.24 7.88 -8.68
CA VAL A 54 -1.56 6.58 -8.63
C VAL A 54 -2.44 5.54 -7.95
N THR A 55 -2.32 4.30 -8.36
CA THR A 55 -2.98 3.16 -7.72
C THR A 55 -1.92 2.35 -6.98
N ALA A 56 -2.11 2.13 -5.70
CA ALA A 56 -1.19 1.44 -4.82
C ALA A 56 -1.90 0.33 -4.03
N LYS A 57 -1.14 -0.59 -3.48
CA LYS A 57 -1.60 -1.59 -2.51
C LYS A 57 -1.02 -1.24 -1.13
N PRO A 58 -1.62 -1.75 -0.04
CA PRO A 58 -0.96 -1.71 1.26
C PRO A 58 0.45 -2.31 1.19
N GLY A 59 1.43 -1.59 1.74
CA GLY A 59 2.84 -1.96 1.68
C GLY A 59 3.64 -1.34 0.53
N ASP A 60 2.99 -0.81 -0.51
CA ASP A 60 3.66 -0.12 -1.61
C ASP A 60 4.30 1.19 -1.15
N THR A 61 5.33 1.62 -1.87
CA THR A 61 6.04 2.87 -1.61
C THR A 61 5.82 3.84 -2.77
N ILE A 62 5.54 5.10 -2.44
CA ILE A 62 5.46 6.17 -3.42
C ILE A 62 6.72 7.02 -3.30
N HIS A 63 7.51 7.03 -4.37
CA HIS A 63 8.70 7.85 -4.50
C HIS A 63 8.31 9.19 -5.12
N PHE A 64 8.47 10.28 -4.36
CA PHE A 64 8.22 11.64 -4.81
C PHE A 64 9.54 12.29 -5.23
N ASP A 65 9.60 12.71 -6.49
CA ASP A 65 10.79 13.33 -7.09
C ASP A 65 10.52 14.81 -7.37
N VAL A 66 11.30 15.69 -6.72
CA VAL A 66 11.15 17.13 -6.86
C VAL A 66 11.83 17.60 -8.15
N GLY A 67 11.01 17.99 -9.12
CA GLY A 67 11.44 18.52 -10.40
C GLY A 67 11.67 20.03 -10.35
N GLN A 68 10.89 20.76 -11.14
CA GLN A 68 10.96 22.20 -11.30
C GLN A 68 10.03 22.94 -10.35
N LEU A 69 10.25 24.25 -10.22
CA LEU A 69 9.39 25.16 -9.45
C LEU A 69 9.27 24.79 -7.95
N PRO A 70 10.38 24.40 -7.28
CA PRO A 70 10.34 24.13 -5.85
C PRO A 70 10.03 25.40 -5.03
N PRO A 71 9.75 25.28 -3.72
CA PRO A 71 9.78 24.06 -2.93
C PRO A 71 8.46 23.28 -2.99
N HIS A 72 8.54 21.96 -2.76
CA HIS A 72 7.37 21.08 -2.73
C HIS A 72 7.34 20.22 -1.47
N ASN A 73 6.13 19.85 -1.06
CA ASN A 73 5.86 18.84 -0.04
C ASN A 73 4.58 18.06 -0.38
N VAL A 74 4.25 17.07 0.45
CA VAL A 74 3.04 16.26 0.31
C VAL A 74 2.31 16.25 1.63
N ILE A 75 1.09 16.81 1.63
CA ILE A 75 0.22 16.86 2.80
C ILE A 75 -1.07 16.10 2.46
N PHE A 76 -1.33 15.01 3.15
CA PHE A 76 -2.59 14.27 3.01
C PHE A 76 -3.71 15.03 3.71
N ASP A 77 -4.83 15.20 3.01
CA ASP A 77 -6.01 15.91 3.53
C ASP A 77 -6.79 14.97 4.45
N ALA A 78 -6.81 15.28 5.74
CA ALA A 78 -7.46 14.47 6.75
C ALA A 78 -8.96 14.20 6.48
N ALA A 79 -9.65 15.14 5.83
CA ALA A 79 -11.04 14.98 5.46
C ALA A 79 -11.24 14.10 4.20
N LYS A 80 -10.16 13.79 3.48
CA LYS A 80 -10.17 13.09 2.20
C LYS A 80 -9.27 11.85 2.19
N VAL A 81 -9.15 11.22 3.34
CA VAL A 81 -8.64 9.85 3.51
C VAL A 81 -9.79 8.97 4.03
N PRO A 82 -9.74 7.66 3.85
CA PRO A 82 -10.77 6.76 4.34
C PRO A 82 -11.09 6.97 5.82
N GLY A 83 -12.37 7.12 6.12
CA GLY A 83 -12.85 7.36 7.49
C GLY A 83 -12.54 8.74 8.05
N GLY A 84 -12.00 9.68 7.29
CA GLY A 84 -11.59 11.00 7.80
C GLY A 84 -10.52 10.91 8.90
N ASN A 85 -9.61 9.95 8.79
CA ASN A 85 -8.62 9.64 9.82
C ASN A 85 -7.45 10.64 9.78
N ALA A 86 -7.47 11.61 10.69
CA ALA A 86 -6.46 12.65 10.79
C ALA A 86 -5.07 12.13 11.16
N GLU A 87 -4.99 11.07 11.98
CA GLU A 87 -3.73 10.46 12.38
C GLU A 87 -3.07 9.75 11.20
N LEU A 88 -3.84 8.98 10.42
CA LEU A 88 -3.37 8.35 9.20
C LEU A 88 -2.90 9.40 8.19
N ALA A 89 -3.66 10.46 7.95
CA ALA A 89 -3.25 11.53 7.06
C ALA A 89 -1.94 12.21 7.53
N ALA A 90 -1.80 12.43 8.82
CA ALA A 90 -0.59 13.03 9.40
C ALA A 90 0.63 12.11 9.26
N SER A 91 0.46 10.80 9.46
CA SER A 91 1.54 9.82 9.34
C SER A 91 2.07 9.67 7.91
N LEU A 92 1.19 9.85 6.91
CA LEU A 92 1.53 9.81 5.49
C LEU A 92 2.11 11.14 4.97
N SER A 93 1.97 12.24 5.72
CA SER A 93 2.37 13.55 5.24
C SER A 93 3.86 13.81 5.42
N HIS A 94 4.52 14.21 4.32
CA HIS A 94 5.88 14.75 4.33
C HIS A 94 5.81 16.28 4.38
N LYS A 95 5.97 16.85 5.58
CA LYS A 95 5.77 18.29 5.84
C LYS A 95 6.95 19.16 5.44
N ALA A 96 8.16 18.58 5.39
CA ALA A 96 9.35 19.33 4.98
C ALA A 96 9.21 19.83 3.54
N LEU A 97 9.67 21.07 3.31
CA LEU A 97 9.71 21.66 1.99
C LEU A 97 11.01 21.27 1.30
N GLU A 98 10.89 20.49 0.25
CA GLU A 98 12.03 19.97 -0.49
C GLU A 98 12.38 20.83 -1.69
N GLY A 99 13.67 21.05 -1.90
CA GLY A 99 14.23 21.79 -3.02
C GLY A 99 14.36 20.94 -4.29
N ALA A 100 14.73 21.58 -5.40
CA ALA A 100 14.95 20.91 -6.67
C ALA A 100 15.96 19.74 -6.58
N LYS A 101 15.71 18.68 -7.32
CA LYS A 101 16.53 17.45 -7.37
C LYS A 101 16.58 16.67 -6.04
N LYS A 102 15.70 16.97 -5.10
CA LYS A 102 15.48 16.15 -3.90
C LYS A 102 14.37 15.14 -4.16
N SER A 103 14.36 14.08 -3.36
CA SER A 103 13.30 13.09 -3.38
C SER A 103 13.04 12.60 -1.96
N PHE A 104 11.86 12.02 -1.74
CA PHE A 104 11.49 11.34 -0.51
C PHE A 104 10.49 10.25 -0.82
N GLU A 105 10.27 9.37 0.14
CA GLU A 105 9.39 8.22 -0.01
C GLU A 105 8.30 8.23 1.05
N ILE A 106 7.12 7.76 0.67
CA ILE A 106 5.99 7.53 1.56
C ILE A 106 5.52 6.10 1.33
N THR A 107 5.60 5.28 2.37
CA THR A 107 5.10 3.90 2.31
C THR A 107 3.65 3.84 2.78
N ILE A 108 2.80 3.21 2.00
CA ILE A 108 1.41 2.94 2.37
C ILE A 108 1.41 1.87 3.46
N PRO A 109 0.84 2.12 4.65
CA PRO A 109 0.80 1.13 5.73
C PRO A 109 0.19 -0.20 5.27
N ALA A 110 0.68 -1.30 5.82
CA ALA A 110 0.19 -2.64 5.49
C ALA A 110 -1.29 -2.85 5.86
N ASP A 111 -1.78 -2.08 6.81
CA ASP A 111 -3.17 -2.06 7.30
C ASP A 111 -3.97 -0.86 6.78
N ALA A 112 -3.44 -0.13 5.78
CA ALA A 112 -4.12 1.01 5.21
C ALA A 112 -5.48 0.61 4.61
N PRO A 113 -6.59 1.26 5.00
CA PRO A 113 -7.89 0.98 4.42
C PRO A 113 -7.90 1.23 2.91
N ALA A 114 -8.60 0.38 2.17
CA ALA A 114 -8.84 0.63 0.74
C ALA A 114 -9.65 1.90 0.55
N GLY A 115 -9.34 2.66 -0.48
CA GLY A 115 -10.05 3.89 -0.79
C GLY A 115 -9.18 4.98 -1.42
N GLU A 116 -9.75 6.17 -1.49
CA GLU A 116 -9.12 7.35 -2.07
C GLU A 116 -8.44 8.19 -0.98
N TYR A 117 -7.19 8.54 -1.21
CA TYR A 117 -6.36 9.37 -0.34
C TYR A 117 -5.93 10.60 -1.15
N THR A 118 -6.52 11.76 -0.86
CA THR A 118 -6.17 13.02 -1.52
C THR A 118 -5.03 13.71 -0.78
N TYR A 119 -4.05 14.20 -1.51
CA TYR A 119 -2.95 15.01 -0.98
C TYR A 119 -2.73 16.25 -1.82
N TYR A 120 -2.01 17.23 -1.27
CA TYR A 120 -1.67 18.48 -1.93
C TYR A 120 -0.28 18.97 -1.56
N CYS A 121 0.29 19.83 -2.38
CA CYS A 121 1.48 20.59 -2.03
C CYS A 121 1.04 21.87 -1.30
N LEU A 122 1.51 22.08 -0.06
CA LEU A 122 1.04 23.18 0.78
C LEU A 122 1.26 24.56 0.14
N PRO A 123 2.48 24.92 -0.36
CA PRO A 123 2.69 26.23 -0.97
C PRO A 123 1.95 26.43 -2.31
N HIS A 124 1.57 25.33 -2.98
CA HIS A 124 0.96 25.42 -4.31
C HIS A 124 -0.48 24.90 -4.35
N ARG A 125 -1.11 24.73 -3.19
CA ARG A 125 -2.51 24.27 -3.09
C ARG A 125 -3.45 25.24 -3.83
N GLY A 126 -3.22 26.54 -3.69
CA GLY A 126 -4.00 27.58 -4.38
C GLY A 126 -3.85 27.55 -5.90
N ALA A 127 -2.76 27.02 -6.43
CA ALA A 127 -2.54 26.79 -7.86
C ALA A 127 -3.13 25.46 -8.36
N GLY A 128 -3.78 24.68 -7.49
CA GLY A 128 -4.40 23.41 -7.85
C GLY A 128 -3.43 22.22 -7.84
N MET A 129 -2.27 22.33 -7.18
CA MET A 129 -1.32 21.20 -7.06
C MET A 129 -1.84 20.16 -6.07
N VAL A 130 -2.68 19.27 -6.57
CA VAL A 130 -3.39 18.21 -5.84
C VAL A 130 -3.17 16.88 -6.54
N GLY A 131 -3.01 15.82 -5.76
CA GLY A 131 -2.87 14.44 -6.23
C GLY A 131 -3.70 13.47 -5.42
N LYS A 132 -3.75 12.22 -5.88
CA LYS A 132 -4.51 11.14 -5.24
C LYS A 132 -3.74 9.82 -5.26
N VAL A 133 -3.87 9.07 -4.20
CA VAL A 133 -3.56 7.64 -4.16
C VAL A 133 -4.86 6.87 -4.04
N ILE A 134 -5.06 5.90 -4.93
CA ILE A 134 -6.13 4.91 -4.82
C ILE A 134 -5.53 3.65 -4.22
N VAL A 135 -5.81 3.39 -2.94
CA VAL A 135 -5.37 2.18 -2.26
C VAL A 135 -6.36 1.06 -2.53
N GLN A 136 -5.87 -0.02 -3.14
CA GLN A 136 -6.64 -1.24 -3.41
C GLN A 136 -6.57 -2.17 -2.19
N GLY A 137 -7.69 -2.83 -1.90
CA GLY A 137 -7.77 -3.86 -0.86
C GLY A 137 -7.42 -5.24 -1.39
#